data_caad45750072f7fb1731928ca8f86bcb
#
_entry.id   caad45750072f7fb1731928ca8f86bcb
#
_cell.length_a   1.000
_cell.length_b   1.000
_cell.length_c   1.000
_cell.angle_alpha   90.00
_cell.angle_beta   90.00
_cell.angle_gamma   90.00
#
_symmetry.space_group_name_H-M   'P 1'
#
loop_
_entity.id
_entity.type
_entity.pdbx_description
1 polymer ?
#
loop_
_entity_poly.entity_id
_entity_poly.type
_entity_poly.pdbx_seq_one_letter_code
_entity_poly.pdbx_strand_id
1 'polypeptide(L)' 'MLINIGFGNSVAAERLVSITSPESAPIKRLITEARERGQLIDATYGRRTRSVMMMDSGHVVLSSLQPETVS' A
#
# COMPACT_ATOMS: atom_id res chain seq x y z
N MET A 1 -11.80 0.69 12.19
CA MET A 1 -12.23 1.62 11.14
C MET A 1 -11.60 1.21 9.80
N LEU A 2 -12.36 1.26 8.72
CA LEU A 2 -11.86 0.93 7.41
C LEU A 2 -11.43 2.19 6.66
N ILE A 3 -10.30 2.10 5.96
CA ILE A 3 -9.78 3.19 5.15
C ILE A 3 -9.93 2.80 3.69
N ASN A 4 -10.63 3.61 2.91
CA ASN A 4 -10.81 3.39 1.48
C ASN A 4 -9.49 3.63 0.74
N ILE A 5 -9.08 2.66 -0.08
CA ILE A 5 -7.86 2.74 -0.87
C ILE A 5 -8.12 2.63 -2.38
N GLY A 6 -9.38 2.78 -2.77
CA GLY A 6 -9.76 2.83 -4.19
C GLY A 6 -10.27 1.50 -4.71
N PHE A 7 -11.08 1.58 -5.76
CA PHE A 7 -11.61 0.43 -6.50
C PHE A 7 -12.37 -0.57 -5.62
N GLY A 8 -13.07 -0.05 -4.60
CA GLY A 8 -13.85 -0.90 -3.71
C GLY A 8 -13.03 -1.63 -2.67
N ASN A 9 -11.74 -1.29 -2.52
CA ASN A 9 -10.87 -1.91 -1.54
C ASN A 9 -10.71 -1.05 -0.30
N SER A 10 -10.54 -1.69 0.84
CA SER A 10 -10.32 -1.00 2.12
C SER A 10 -9.31 -1.77 2.95
N VAL A 11 -8.61 -1.06 3.83
CA VAL A 11 -7.73 -1.67 4.81
C VAL A 11 -8.19 -1.24 6.20
N ALA A 12 -7.89 -2.09 7.19
CA ALA A 12 -8.22 -1.77 8.58
C ALA A 12 -7.19 -0.76 9.11
N ALA A 13 -7.67 0.39 9.58
CA ALA A 13 -6.79 1.44 10.12
C ALA A 13 -5.95 0.92 11.28
N GLU A 14 -6.53 0.03 12.09
CA GLU A 14 -5.87 -0.54 13.26
C GLU A 14 -4.68 -1.43 12.92
N ARG A 15 -4.61 -1.90 11.67
CA ARG A 15 -3.53 -2.78 11.19
C ARG A 15 -2.51 -2.04 10.34
N LEU A 16 -2.71 -0.76 10.12
CA LEU A 16 -1.86 0.04 9.25
C LEU A 16 -0.70 0.63 10.07
N VAL A 17 0.52 0.37 9.60
CA VAL A 17 1.73 0.89 10.25
C VAL A 17 2.17 2.21 9.63
N SER A 18 2.15 2.29 8.29
CA SER A 18 2.59 3.51 7.61
C SER A 18 1.97 3.61 6.22
N ILE A 19 1.87 4.86 5.75
CA ILE A 19 1.48 5.18 4.37
C ILE A 19 2.57 6.08 3.82
N THR A 20 3.15 5.70 2.68
CA THR A 20 4.23 6.46 2.07
C THR A 20 4.03 6.62 0.56
N SER A 21 4.78 7.54 -0.02
CA SER A 21 4.91 7.68 -1.46
C SER A 21 5.87 6.61 -1.99
N PRO A 22 5.69 6.10 -3.23
CA PRO A 22 6.53 5.04 -3.78
C PRO A 22 7.88 5.51 -4.35
N GLU A 23 8.21 6.80 -4.26
CA GLU A 23 9.33 7.36 -5.04
C GLU A 23 10.70 7.07 -4.46
N SER A 24 10.83 6.80 -3.17
CA SER A 24 12.16 6.60 -2.57
C SER A 24 12.71 5.21 -2.89
N ALA A 25 14.04 5.11 -2.97
CA ALA A 25 14.70 3.83 -3.24
C ALA A 25 14.41 2.79 -2.15
N PRO A 26 14.42 3.13 -0.85
CA PRO A 26 14.06 2.15 0.18
C PRO A 26 12.65 1.59 0.02
N ILE A 27 11.69 2.42 -0.38
CA ILE A 27 10.31 1.96 -0.56
C ILE A 27 10.21 1.05 -1.79
N LYS A 28 10.90 1.38 -2.87
CA LYS A 28 10.92 0.52 -4.07
C LYS A 28 11.50 -0.85 -3.75
N ARG A 29 12.55 -0.90 -2.93
CA ARG A 29 13.15 -2.16 -2.48
C ARG A 29 12.16 -2.95 -1.64
N LEU A 30 11.44 -2.29 -0.76
CA LEU A 30 10.43 -2.91 0.08
C LEU A 30 9.35 -3.59 -0.76
N ILE A 31 8.89 -2.91 -1.82
CA ILE A 31 7.89 -3.46 -2.73
C ILE A 31 8.43 -4.72 -3.41
N THR A 32 9.66 -4.66 -3.90
CA THR A 32 10.30 -5.82 -4.56
C THR A 32 10.41 -7.01 -3.60
N GLU A 33 10.84 -6.76 -2.37
CA GLU A 33 10.98 -7.81 -1.37
C GLU A 33 9.62 -8.43 -1.00
N ALA A 34 8.60 -7.58 -0.86
CA ALA A 34 7.26 -8.07 -0.56
C ALA A 34 6.73 -8.95 -1.69
N ARG A 35 6.98 -8.53 -2.94
CA ARG A 35 6.57 -9.33 -4.10
C ARG A 35 7.24 -10.70 -4.09
N GLU A 36 8.52 -10.74 -3.79
CA GLU A 36 9.28 -12.00 -3.75
C GLU A 36 8.79 -12.93 -2.65
N ARG A 37 8.32 -12.37 -1.53
CA ARG A 37 7.83 -13.15 -0.39
C ARG A 37 6.34 -13.48 -0.49
N GLY A 38 5.68 -13.05 -1.56
CA GLY A 38 4.25 -13.28 -1.71
C GLY A 38 3.39 -12.45 -0.75
N GLN A 39 3.92 -11.31 -0.29
CA GLN A 39 3.23 -10.44 0.66
C GLN A 39 2.84 -9.09 0.05
N LEU A 40 2.87 -8.99 -1.27
CA LEU A 40 2.46 -7.76 -1.95
C LEU A 40 1.01 -7.86 -2.37
N ILE A 41 0.22 -6.87 -1.99
CA ILE A 41 -1.18 -6.76 -2.42
C ILE A 41 -1.29 -5.52 -3.30
N ASP A 42 -1.56 -5.75 -4.59
CA ASP A 42 -1.67 -4.65 -5.56
C ASP A 42 -3.16 -4.30 -5.71
N ALA A 43 -3.56 -3.18 -5.14
CA ALA A 43 -4.94 -2.68 -5.21
C ALA A 43 -5.06 -1.51 -6.18
N THR A 44 -4.09 -1.34 -7.10
CA THR A 44 -4.10 -0.22 -8.03
C THR A 44 -4.96 -0.46 -9.26
N TYR A 45 -5.36 -1.72 -9.48
CA TYR A 45 -6.17 -2.11 -10.63
C TYR A 45 -5.50 -1.68 -11.96
N GLY A 46 -4.17 -1.83 -12.04
CA GLY A 46 -3.40 -1.47 -13.23
C GLY A 46 -3.09 0.01 -13.36
N ARG A 47 -3.53 0.83 -12.39
CA ARG A 47 -3.22 2.27 -12.39
C ARG A 47 -1.88 2.52 -11.73
N ARG A 48 -1.37 3.73 -11.88
CA ARG A 48 -0.11 4.12 -11.28
C ARG A 48 -0.18 4.05 -9.76
N THR A 49 0.82 3.43 -9.13
CA THR A 49 0.94 3.42 -7.68
C THR A 49 1.25 4.82 -7.18
N ARG A 50 0.44 5.32 -6.26
CA ARG A 50 0.64 6.64 -5.66
C ARG A 50 0.87 6.57 -4.16
N SER A 51 0.47 5.47 -3.52
CA SER A 51 0.76 5.27 -2.10
C SER A 51 1.09 3.80 -1.84
N VAL A 52 1.93 3.60 -0.82
CA VAL A 52 2.39 2.30 -0.38
C VAL A 52 2.08 2.19 1.11
N MET A 53 1.34 1.17 1.48
CA MET A 53 0.92 0.98 2.87
C MET A 53 1.60 -0.26 3.44
N MET A 54 2.16 -0.09 4.64
CA MET A 54 2.74 -1.20 5.39
C MET A 54 1.73 -1.64 6.43
N MET A 55 1.41 -2.92 6.45
CA MET A 55 0.49 -3.49 7.43
C MET A 55 1.29 -4.17 8.55
N ASP A 56 0.68 -4.33 9.71
CA ASP A 56 1.35 -4.95 10.85
C ASP A 56 1.64 -6.45 10.63
N SER A 57 1.00 -7.05 9.64
CA SER A 57 1.26 -8.43 9.25
C SER A 57 2.51 -8.59 8.39
N GLY A 58 3.11 -7.49 7.95
CA GLY A 58 4.23 -7.50 7.00
C GLY A 58 3.78 -7.39 5.55
N HIS A 59 2.47 -7.40 5.29
CA HIS A 59 1.98 -7.19 3.93
C HIS A 59 2.19 -5.75 3.49
N VAL A 60 2.48 -5.57 2.19
CA VAL A 60 2.63 -4.27 1.57
C VAL A 60 1.50 -4.11 0.57
N VAL A 61 0.74 -3.03 0.71
CA VAL A 61 -0.44 -2.77 -0.13
C VAL A 61 -0.17 -1.54 -1.00
N LEU A 62 -0.40 -1.68 -2.30
CA LEU A 62 -0.25 -0.58 -3.26
C LEU A 62 -1.61 0.01 -3.58
N SER A 63 -1.69 1.34 -3.60
CA SER A 63 -2.92 2.05 -3.94
C SER A 63 -2.66 3.11 -5.00
N SER A 64 -3.67 3.38 -5.82
CA SER A 64 -3.64 4.45 -6.82
C SER A 64 -4.04 5.80 -6.23
N LEU A 65 -4.46 5.84 -4.97
CA LEU A 65 -4.81 7.10 -4.30
C LEU A 65 -3.56 7.73 -3.70
N GLN A 66 -3.52 9.07 -3.68
CA GLN A 66 -2.43 9.79 -3.04
C GLN A 66 -2.44 9.53 -1.53
N PRO A 67 -1.27 9.54 -0.86
CA PRO A 67 -1.22 9.30 0.59
C PRO A 67 -2.15 10.24 1.37
N GLU A 68 -2.24 11.49 0.96
CA GLU A 68 -3.10 12.47 1.64
C GLU A 68 -4.59 12.22 1.37
N THR A 69 -4.93 11.43 0.36
CA THR A 69 -6.31 11.07 0.03
C THR A 69 -6.76 9.82 0.77
N VAL A 70 -5.80 8.96 1.11
CA VAL A 70 -6.09 7.72 1.84
C VAL A 70 -6.39 8.09 3.29
N SER A 71 -7.62 7.93 3.70
CA SER A 71 -7.99 8.29 5.06
C SER A 71 -9.35 7.72 5.45
#